data_b2f3c418a72274191eb2558657e8c9d1
#
_entry.id   b2f3c418a72274191eb2558657e8c9d1
#
_cell.length_a   1.000
_cell.length_b   1.000
_cell.length_c   1.000
_cell.angle_alpha   90.00
_cell.angle_beta   90.00
_cell.angle_gamma   90.00
#
_symmetry.space_group_name_H-M   'P 1'
#
loop_
_entity.id
_entity.type
_entity.pdbx_description
1 polymer ?
#
loop_
_entity_poly.entity_id
_entity_poly.type
_entity_poly.pdbx_seq_one_letter_code
_entity_poly.pdbx_strand_id
1 'polypeptide(L)'
;MTTGNWWAAALCESVNGEKPLAVVCNGEALVLFRNATGELCALEDRCPHRRVPLALGTVTPKGLQCGYHGWTFNGSTGMCTTIPNLREDERVPSRYGARAYRVAESHGFVHVWLGEGSPDDSPLPGADYQPRGSEFSGAAVVNIAHGEYLAAMLDGPECLLEFGSVRMTDFFLGDPRLEAGRLVVDRGAVWTTRMLPPAFVIDHPLIVRTAVPLEGGTIRVELLDADEAPLVTLSIASSANRRGTTSLCWRGFRHDTRVPGAPLRWHLARARARAPFRIHPMIDGAALAALLVAPSRDLAAARAARFAPVSEAA
;
A
#
# COMPACT_ATOMS: atom_id res chain seq x y z
N MET A 1 14.82 10.87 15.74
CA MET A 1 13.95 11.63 14.80
C MET A 1 13.91 10.80 13.53
N THR A 2 12.74 10.37 13.10
CA THR A 2 12.61 9.54 11.89
C THR A 2 12.61 10.47 10.67
N THR A 3 13.53 10.24 9.75
CA THR A 3 13.56 10.91 8.44
C THR A 3 12.18 10.79 7.79
N GLY A 4 11.65 11.88 7.23
CA GLY A 4 10.36 11.85 6.55
C GLY A 4 10.40 10.98 5.29
N ASN A 5 9.24 10.41 4.95
CA ASN A 5 9.09 9.60 3.75
C ASN A 5 7.67 9.70 3.19
N TRP A 6 7.53 9.41 1.89
CA TRP A 6 6.24 9.26 1.23
C TRP A 6 5.62 7.89 1.51
N TRP A 7 4.37 7.90 1.97
CA TRP A 7 3.59 6.69 2.25
C TRP A 7 2.32 6.68 1.41
N ALA A 8 2.08 5.63 0.68
CA ALA A 8 0.81 5.45 -0.01
C ALA A 8 -0.28 5.11 1.01
N ALA A 9 -1.27 5.99 1.12
CA ALA A 9 -2.31 5.95 2.14
C ALA A 9 -3.68 5.48 1.62
N ALA A 10 -3.96 5.69 0.32
CA ALA A 10 -5.22 5.31 -0.32
C ALA A 10 -5.05 5.18 -1.83
N LEU A 11 -6.10 4.68 -2.50
CA LEU A 11 -6.23 4.77 -3.96
C LEU A 11 -6.82 6.14 -4.32
N CYS A 12 -6.40 6.72 -5.47
CA CYS A 12 -6.90 8.02 -5.93
C CYS A 12 -8.42 8.03 -6.10
N GLU A 13 -8.98 6.95 -6.65
CA GLU A 13 -10.42 6.79 -6.85
C GLU A 13 -11.23 6.67 -5.54
N SER A 14 -10.58 6.32 -4.43
CA SER A 14 -11.23 6.26 -3.12
C SER A 14 -11.39 7.64 -2.48
N VAL A 15 -10.63 8.64 -2.93
CA VAL A 15 -10.71 10.02 -2.44
C VAL A 15 -11.49 10.86 -3.43
N ASN A 16 -12.80 10.82 -3.29
CA ASN A 16 -13.72 11.61 -4.11
C ASN A 16 -14.12 12.92 -3.39
N GLY A 17 -14.77 13.82 -4.14
CA GLY A 17 -15.23 15.10 -3.58
C GLY A 17 -16.49 15.02 -2.70
N GLU A 18 -17.10 13.82 -2.56
CA GLU A 18 -18.38 13.67 -1.88
C GLU A 18 -18.23 13.53 -0.38
N LYS A 19 -17.29 12.70 0.08
CA LYS A 19 -17.09 12.40 1.49
C LYS A 19 -15.60 12.35 1.85
N PRO A 20 -15.23 12.87 3.03
CA PRO A 20 -13.91 12.68 3.59
C PRO A 20 -13.63 11.19 3.85
N LEU A 21 -12.43 10.73 3.53
CA LEU A 21 -11.98 9.36 3.75
C LEU A 21 -11.07 9.27 4.97
N ALA A 22 -11.49 8.53 5.99
CA ALA A 22 -10.62 8.20 7.12
C ALA A 22 -9.61 7.13 6.73
N VAL A 23 -8.33 7.35 6.99
CA VAL A 23 -7.27 6.37 6.80
C VAL A 23 -6.35 6.36 8.02
N VAL A 24 -5.71 5.23 8.27
CA VAL A 24 -4.58 5.16 9.20
C VAL A 24 -3.37 4.73 8.38
N CYS A 25 -2.36 5.58 8.38
CA CYS A 25 -1.14 5.38 7.62
C CYS A 25 0.06 5.51 8.55
N ASN A 26 0.86 4.47 8.69
CA ASN A 26 2.00 4.40 9.59
C ASN A 26 1.69 4.85 11.03
N GLY A 27 0.52 4.43 11.55
CA GLY A 27 0.04 4.78 12.89
C GLY A 27 -0.65 6.14 13.02
N GLU A 28 -0.50 7.04 12.04
CA GLU A 28 -1.16 8.35 12.01
C GLU A 28 -2.59 8.24 11.48
N ALA A 29 -3.55 8.82 12.21
CA ALA A 29 -4.93 8.93 11.76
C ALA A 29 -5.11 10.17 10.89
N LEU A 30 -5.47 9.98 9.65
CA LEU A 30 -5.60 11.01 8.65
C LEU A 30 -7.01 11.04 8.06
N VAL A 31 -7.44 12.22 7.65
CA VAL A 31 -8.60 12.40 6.79
C VAL A 31 -8.15 12.93 5.44
N LEU A 32 -8.45 12.17 4.39
CA LEU A 32 -8.19 12.55 3.00
C LEU A 32 -9.47 13.06 2.36
N PHE A 33 -9.39 14.14 1.61
CA PHE A 33 -10.54 14.70 0.90
C PHE A 33 -10.09 15.57 -0.26
N ARG A 34 -11.02 15.84 -1.19
CA ARG A 34 -10.82 16.88 -2.19
C ARG A 34 -11.58 18.12 -1.78
N ASN A 35 -10.89 19.25 -1.81
CA ASN A 35 -11.53 20.55 -1.56
C ASN A 35 -12.47 20.95 -2.72
N ALA A 36 -13.12 22.10 -2.62
CA ALA A 36 -14.07 22.59 -3.63
C ALA A 36 -13.44 22.84 -5.02
N THR A 37 -12.13 23.01 -5.10
CA THR A 37 -11.38 23.15 -6.37
C THR A 37 -10.89 21.81 -6.90
N GLY A 38 -11.18 20.70 -6.22
CA GLY A 38 -10.74 19.35 -6.59
C GLY A 38 -9.34 18.99 -6.11
N GLU A 39 -8.64 19.89 -5.42
CA GLU A 39 -7.30 19.64 -4.90
C GLU A 39 -7.35 18.64 -3.75
N LEU A 40 -6.43 17.70 -3.77
CA LEU A 40 -6.24 16.71 -2.73
C LEU A 40 -5.70 17.35 -1.46
N CYS A 41 -6.31 17.03 -0.33
CA CYS A 41 -5.94 17.52 1.00
C CYS A 41 -5.84 16.36 1.99
N ALA A 42 -4.94 16.51 2.97
CA ALA A 42 -4.84 15.61 4.12
C ALA A 42 -4.70 16.40 5.42
N LEU A 43 -5.54 16.10 6.39
CA LEU A 43 -5.43 16.64 7.73
C LEU A 43 -5.34 15.50 8.76
N GLU A 44 -4.83 15.81 9.97
CA GLU A 44 -5.01 14.94 11.12
C GLU A 44 -6.52 14.67 11.32
N ASP A 45 -6.91 13.40 11.42
CA ASP A 45 -8.32 13.03 11.60
C ASP A 45 -8.79 13.27 13.03
N ARG A 46 -8.68 14.55 13.47
CA ARG A 46 -8.96 14.94 14.84
C ARG A 46 -9.26 16.43 14.96
N CYS A 47 -10.48 16.76 15.29
CA CYS A 47 -10.87 18.14 15.54
C CYS A 47 -10.19 18.67 16.82
N PRO A 48 -9.49 19.83 16.78
CA PRO A 48 -8.82 20.40 17.95
C PRO A 48 -9.78 20.82 19.07
N HIS A 49 -11.08 21.03 18.78
CA HIS A 49 -12.08 21.43 19.76
C HIS A 49 -12.42 20.30 20.75
N ARG A 50 -12.93 19.16 20.26
CA ARG A 50 -13.42 18.04 21.09
C ARG A 50 -12.87 16.69 20.65
N ARG A 51 -11.84 16.68 19.83
CA ARG A 51 -11.08 15.50 19.37
C ARG A 51 -11.91 14.44 18.63
N VAL A 52 -13.08 14.82 18.12
CA VAL A 52 -13.86 13.93 17.24
C VAL A 52 -13.18 13.80 15.88
N PRO A 53 -13.34 12.66 15.18
CA PRO A 53 -12.79 12.48 13.85
C PRO A 53 -13.36 13.52 12.85
N LEU A 54 -12.49 14.17 12.10
CA LEU A 54 -12.87 15.11 11.04
C LEU A 54 -13.46 14.39 9.83
N ALA A 55 -13.13 13.11 9.63
CA ALA A 55 -13.70 12.26 8.59
C ALA A 55 -15.22 12.05 8.74
N LEU A 56 -15.80 12.30 9.93
CA LEU A 56 -17.24 12.30 10.15
C LEU A 56 -17.91 13.63 9.73
N GLY A 57 -17.13 14.56 9.22
CA GLY A 57 -17.59 15.86 8.76
C GLY A 57 -18.00 15.90 7.31
N THR A 58 -18.05 17.10 6.75
CA THR A 58 -18.48 17.36 5.38
C THR A 58 -17.53 18.32 4.69
N VAL A 59 -17.23 18.06 3.42
CA VAL A 59 -16.48 19.01 2.58
C VAL A 59 -17.42 20.13 2.15
N THR A 60 -16.98 21.36 2.38
CA THR A 60 -17.72 22.59 2.02
C THR A 60 -16.83 23.46 1.12
N PRO A 61 -17.38 24.49 0.45
CA PRO A 61 -16.58 25.45 -0.31
C PRO A 61 -15.52 26.18 0.54
N LYS A 62 -15.70 26.24 1.87
CA LYS A 62 -14.77 26.89 2.81
C LYS A 62 -13.73 25.94 3.41
N GLY A 63 -13.81 24.63 3.14
CA GLY A 63 -12.92 23.59 3.65
C GLY A 63 -13.67 22.43 4.30
N LEU A 64 -12.97 21.63 5.11
CA LEU A 64 -13.53 20.49 5.84
C LEU A 64 -14.23 20.95 7.11
N GLN A 65 -15.54 20.77 7.16
CA GLN A 65 -16.37 21.14 8.31
C GLN A 65 -16.55 19.95 9.26
N CYS A 66 -16.19 20.13 10.51
CA CYS A 66 -16.40 19.15 11.57
C CYS A 66 -17.89 18.89 11.80
N GLY A 67 -18.30 17.62 11.78
CA GLY A 67 -19.71 17.21 11.95
C GLY A 67 -20.29 17.46 13.35
N TYR A 68 -19.46 17.80 14.36
CA TYR A 68 -19.94 17.96 15.74
C TYR A 68 -20.38 19.40 16.05
N HIS A 69 -19.52 20.40 15.81
CA HIS A 69 -19.84 21.81 16.12
C HIS A 69 -19.58 22.75 14.94
N GLY A 70 -19.44 22.23 13.72
CA GLY A 70 -19.37 23.08 12.53
C GLY A 70 -18.05 23.86 12.33
N TRP A 71 -17.00 23.59 13.13
CA TRP A 71 -15.70 24.23 12.90
C TRP A 71 -15.18 23.82 11.53
N THR A 72 -14.74 24.79 10.73
CA THR A 72 -14.28 24.54 9.37
C THR A 72 -12.79 24.77 9.26
N PHE A 73 -12.09 23.86 8.60
CA PHE A 73 -10.64 23.84 8.46
C PHE A 73 -10.22 23.95 7.00
N ASN A 74 -9.25 24.81 6.73
CA ASN A 74 -8.64 24.91 5.40
C ASN A 74 -7.88 23.63 5.09
N GLY A 75 -8.09 23.04 3.92
CA GLY A 75 -7.49 21.74 3.54
C GLY A 75 -5.97 21.76 3.37
N SER A 76 -5.42 22.87 2.90
CA SER A 76 -3.99 22.98 2.61
C SER A 76 -3.17 23.39 3.84
N THR A 77 -3.74 24.23 4.72
CA THR A 77 -3.02 24.76 5.89
C THR A 77 -3.44 24.13 7.21
N GLY A 78 -4.59 23.46 7.25
CA GLY A 78 -5.19 22.94 8.46
C GLY A 78 -5.75 24.00 9.41
N MET A 79 -5.60 25.28 9.12
CA MET A 79 -6.08 26.37 9.98
C MET A 79 -7.61 26.39 10.03
N CYS A 80 -8.16 26.62 11.23
CA CYS A 80 -9.58 26.86 11.39
C CYS A 80 -9.97 28.21 10.77
N THR A 81 -10.88 28.17 9.82
CA THR A 81 -11.34 29.37 9.07
C THR A 81 -12.66 29.88 9.56
N THR A 82 -13.49 29.03 10.19
CA THR A 82 -14.84 29.40 10.63
C THR A 82 -15.20 28.65 11.90
N ILE A 83 -15.72 29.41 12.88
CA ILE A 83 -16.35 28.89 14.09
C ILE A 83 -17.77 29.48 14.14
N PRO A 84 -18.85 28.68 14.09
CA PRO A 84 -20.21 29.18 13.92
C PRO A 84 -20.69 30.19 14.97
N ASN A 85 -20.13 30.14 16.18
CA ASN A 85 -20.52 31.00 17.28
C ASN A 85 -19.70 32.31 17.40
N LEU A 86 -18.71 32.49 16.53
CA LEU A 86 -17.98 33.76 16.44
C LEU A 86 -18.76 34.75 15.58
N ARG A 87 -18.71 36.00 15.95
CA ARG A 87 -19.23 37.10 15.15
C ARG A 87 -18.36 37.33 13.92
N GLU A 88 -18.90 37.97 12.89
CA GLU A 88 -18.16 38.18 11.62
C GLU A 88 -16.87 39.02 11.77
N ASP A 89 -16.84 39.89 12.78
CA ASP A 89 -15.69 40.75 13.14
C ASP A 89 -14.67 40.06 14.06
N GLU A 90 -15.02 38.90 14.63
CA GLU A 90 -14.15 38.14 15.51
C GLU A 90 -13.22 37.23 14.72
N ARG A 91 -11.91 37.33 14.98
CA ARG A 91 -10.90 36.47 14.33
C ARG A 91 -10.79 35.11 15.02
N VAL A 92 -10.76 34.04 14.22
CA VAL A 92 -10.43 32.72 14.73
C VAL A 92 -8.98 32.75 15.23
N PRO A 93 -8.69 32.37 16.48
CA PRO A 93 -7.31 32.29 16.97
C PRO A 93 -6.45 31.31 16.18
N SER A 94 -5.24 31.72 15.83
CA SER A 94 -4.30 30.92 15.01
C SER A 94 -3.91 29.56 15.63
N ARG A 95 -4.06 29.41 16.97
CA ARG A 95 -3.81 28.14 17.67
C ARG A 95 -4.84 27.04 17.34
N TYR A 96 -5.96 27.38 16.71
CA TYR A 96 -7.00 26.42 16.35
C TYR A 96 -6.77 25.91 14.92
N GLY A 97 -6.12 24.78 14.81
CA GLY A 97 -5.84 24.11 13.55
C GLY A 97 -5.76 22.60 13.73
N ALA A 98 -6.05 21.86 12.69
CA ALA A 98 -5.68 20.46 12.54
C ALA A 98 -4.34 20.41 11.79
N ARG A 99 -3.47 19.49 12.14
CA ARG A 99 -2.20 19.32 11.40
C ARG A 99 -2.51 18.99 9.94
N ALA A 100 -1.94 19.77 9.02
CA ALA A 100 -1.99 19.46 7.58
C ALA A 100 -0.76 18.68 7.16
N TYR A 101 -0.96 17.78 6.19
CA TYR A 101 0.10 16.95 5.64
C TYR A 101 0.28 17.27 4.15
N ARG A 102 1.52 17.18 3.67
CA ARG A 102 1.79 17.25 2.23
C ARG A 102 1.28 15.97 1.59
N VAL A 103 0.63 16.13 0.44
CA VAL A 103 0.04 15.04 -0.34
C VAL A 103 0.42 15.15 -1.80
N ALA A 104 0.48 14.01 -2.46
CA ALA A 104 0.67 13.93 -3.90
C ALA A 104 -0.02 12.69 -4.46
N GLU A 105 -0.38 12.75 -5.74
CA GLU A 105 -0.91 11.60 -6.47
C GLU A 105 0.15 11.06 -7.41
N SER A 106 0.38 9.76 -7.34
CA SER A 106 1.31 9.08 -8.23
C SER A 106 0.83 7.64 -8.47
N HIS A 107 0.78 7.23 -9.75
CA HIS A 107 0.47 5.85 -10.16
C HIS A 107 -0.82 5.28 -9.58
N GLY A 108 -1.84 6.15 -9.42
CA GLY A 108 -3.15 5.78 -8.89
C GLY A 108 -3.21 5.66 -7.37
N PHE A 109 -2.14 6.02 -6.65
CA PHE A 109 -2.11 6.11 -5.19
C PHE A 109 -2.05 7.56 -4.72
N VAL A 110 -2.72 7.82 -3.61
CA VAL A 110 -2.56 9.02 -2.79
C VAL A 110 -1.40 8.78 -1.83
N HIS A 111 -0.35 9.59 -1.94
CA HIS A 111 0.79 9.57 -1.05
C HIS A 111 0.71 10.73 -0.05
N VAL A 112 1.09 10.44 1.18
CA VAL A 112 1.18 11.42 2.28
C VAL A 112 2.61 11.43 2.80
N TRP A 113 3.17 12.63 3.00
CA TRP A 113 4.47 12.81 3.63
C TRP A 113 4.34 12.70 5.14
N LEU A 114 5.01 11.70 5.73
CA LEU A 114 5.05 11.50 7.19
C LEU A 114 6.50 11.56 7.68
N GLY A 115 6.72 12.23 8.80
CA GLY A 115 8.02 12.43 9.42
C GLY A 115 8.54 13.86 9.30
N GLU A 116 9.83 14.04 9.56
CA GLU A 116 10.52 15.33 9.51
C GLU A 116 11.20 15.54 8.15
N GLY A 117 11.54 16.77 7.82
CA GLY A 117 12.19 17.18 6.58
C GLY A 117 11.23 17.62 5.49
N SER A 118 11.78 17.95 4.33
CA SER A 118 11.03 18.40 3.16
C SER A 118 10.72 17.25 2.21
N PRO A 119 9.48 17.11 1.72
CA PRO A 119 9.15 16.19 0.65
C PRO A 119 9.83 16.53 -0.68
N ASP A 120 10.31 17.75 -0.84
CA ASP A 120 10.87 18.25 -2.11
C ASP A 120 12.22 17.57 -2.45
N ASP A 121 12.89 16.99 -1.45
CA ASP A 121 14.16 16.27 -1.60
C ASP A 121 13.98 14.76 -1.85
N SER A 122 12.76 14.28 -1.85
CA SER A 122 12.46 12.85 -1.97
C SER A 122 11.55 12.55 -3.15
N PRO A 123 11.98 11.69 -4.09
CA PRO A 123 11.15 11.32 -5.23
C PRO A 123 9.89 10.60 -4.75
N LEU A 124 8.78 10.84 -5.44
CA LEU A 124 7.54 10.09 -5.20
C LEU A 124 7.75 8.61 -5.55
N PRO A 125 7.29 7.69 -4.69
CA PRO A 125 7.33 6.26 -5.00
C PRO A 125 6.52 5.93 -6.25
N GLY A 126 6.93 4.92 -7.01
CA GLY A 126 6.11 4.32 -8.05
C GLY A 126 6.43 4.73 -9.48
N ALA A 127 7.63 5.28 -9.75
CA ALA A 127 8.10 5.57 -11.12
C ALA A 127 8.07 4.35 -12.06
N ASP A 128 8.04 3.12 -11.51
CA ASP A 128 8.07 1.87 -12.28
C ASP A 128 6.67 1.37 -12.68
N TYR A 129 5.59 2.01 -12.25
CA TYR A 129 4.23 1.57 -12.55
C TYR A 129 3.81 2.05 -13.95
N GLN A 130 3.80 1.13 -14.90
CA GLN A 130 3.26 1.35 -16.24
C GLN A 130 2.13 0.34 -16.50
N PRO A 131 0.85 0.78 -16.48
CA PRO A 131 -0.26 -0.12 -16.73
C PRO A 131 -0.21 -0.66 -18.17
N ARG A 132 -0.27 -1.98 -18.29
CA ARG A 132 -0.37 -2.69 -19.57
C ARG A 132 -1.36 -3.83 -19.41
N GLY A 133 -2.55 -3.69 -19.99
CA GLY A 133 -3.59 -4.71 -19.92
C GLY A 133 -4.77 -4.34 -19.01
N SER A 134 -5.48 -5.34 -18.48
CA SER A 134 -6.64 -5.12 -17.62
C SER A 134 -6.23 -4.75 -16.20
N GLU A 135 -6.61 -3.57 -15.75
CA GLU A 135 -6.36 -3.09 -14.40
C GLU A 135 -7.35 -3.65 -13.37
N PHE A 136 -6.88 -3.77 -12.14
CA PHE A 136 -7.68 -4.08 -10.95
C PHE A 136 -7.10 -3.38 -9.73
N SER A 137 -7.94 -3.01 -8.79
CA SER A 137 -7.54 -2.32 -7.55
C SER A 137 -8.42 -2.74 -6.39
N GLY A 138 -8.02 -2.40 -5.18
CA GLY A 138 -8.79 -2.64 -3.98
C GLY A 138 -8.07 -2.18 -2.71
N ALA A 139 -8.78 -2.30 -1.58
CA ALA A 139 -8.25 -2.00 -0.26
C ALA A 139 -8.78 -3.00 0.76
N ALA A 140 -7.99 -3.26 1.80
CA ALA A 140 -8.36 -4.13 2.92
C ALA A 140 -7.60 -3.74 4.18
N VAL A 141 -8.10 -4.23 5.32
CA VAL A 141 -7.37 -4.27 6.58
C VAL A 141 -7.19 -5.73 6.95
N VAL A 142 -5.95 -6.14 7.18
CA VAL A 142 -5.62 -7.52 7.59
C VAL A 142 -5.25 -7.57 9.06
N ASN A 143 -5.64 -8.65 9.73
CA ASN A 143 -5.42 -8.83 11.17
C ASN A 143 -4.04 -9.44 11.45
N ILE A 144 -3.01 -8.68 11.07
CA ILE A 144 -1.59 -9.04 11.26
C ILE A 144 -0.79 -7.75 11.43
N ALA A 145 0.22 -7.76 12.27
CA ALA A 145 1.10 -6.62 12.48
C ALA A 145 1.93 -6.31 11.22
N HIS A 146 2.18 -5.03 10.95
CA HIS A 146 2.83 -4.61 9.71
C HIS A 146 4.20 -5.25 9.48
N GLY A 147 5.02 -5.38 10.52
CA GLY A 147 6.31 -6.06 10.42
C GLY A 147 6.17 -7.55 10.06
N GLU A 148 5.20 -8.23 10.64
CA GLU A 148 4.88 -9.63 10.33
C GLU A 148 4.33 -9.78 8.91
N TYR A 149 3.51 -8.81 8.46
CA TYR A 149 3.01 -8.78 7.09
C TYR A 149 4.17 -8.69 6.08
N LEU A 150 5.14 -7.79 6.33
CA LEU A 150 6.31 -7.65 5.45
C LEU A 150 7.18 -8.91 5.46
N ALA A 151 7.38 -9.54 6.63
CA ALA A 151 8.10 -10.78 6.75
C ALA A 151 7.41 -11.92 5.98
N ALA A 152 6.09 -12.05 6.15
CA ALA A 152 5.32 -13.08 5.45
C ALA A 152 5.28 -12.87 3.93
N MET A 153 5.32 -11.63 3.43
CA MET A 153 5.44 -11.36 1.99
C MET A 153 6.74 -11.90 1.39
N LEU A 154 7.78 -12.08 2.20
CA LEU A 154 9.05 -12.66 1.78
C LEU A 154 9.10 -14.18 2.01
N ASP A 155 8.67 -14.63 3.19
CA ASP A 155 8.83 -16.02 3.63
C ASP A 155 7.71 -16.96 3.19
N GLY A 156 6.46 -16.44 3.14
CA GLY A 156 5.28 -17.25 2.86
C GLY A 156 4.15 -16.42 2.23
N PRO A 157 4.39 -15.78 1.06
CA PRO A 157 3.36 -14.96 0.41
C PRO A 157 2.07 -15.72 0.08
N GLU A 158 2.12 -17.04 -0.06
CA GLU A 158 0.95 -17.92 -0.24
C GLU A 158 -0.04 -17.87 0.92
N CYS A 159 0.40 -17.48 2.12
CA CYS A 159 -0.48 -17.26 3.27
C CYS A 159 -1.23 -15.94 3.20
N LEU A 160 -0.72 -14.99 2.42
CA LEU A 160 -1.27 -13.64 2.28
C LEU A 160 -2.01 -13.45 0.96
N LEU A 161 -1.54 -14.13 -0.09
CA LEU A 161 -1.98 -13.93 -1.47
C LEU A 161 -2.34 -15.26 -2.13
N GLU A 162 -3.42 -15.27 -2.88
CA GLU A 162 -3.80 -16.38 -3.75
C GLU A 162 -3.94 -15.86 -5.18
N PHE A 163 -3.14 -16.40 -6.11
CA PHE A 163 -3.37 -16.19 -7.54
C PHE A 163 -4.33 -17.23 -8.07
N GLY A 164 -5.42 -16.77 -8.68
CA GLY A 164 -6.41 -17.68 -9.28
C GLY A 164 -5.78 -18.57 -10.34
N SER A 165 -5.92 -19.89 -10.19
CA SER A 165 -5.32 -20.93 -11.07
C SER A 165 -3.82 -21.16 -10.92
N VAL A 166 -3.17 -20.56 -9.93
CA VAL A 166 -1.75 -20.74 -9.63
C VAL A 166 -1.58 -21.19 -8.19
N ARG A 167 -0.64 -22.06 -7.93
CA ARG A 167 -0.22 -22.47 -6.59
C ARG A 167 1.29 -22.23 -6.46
N MET A 168 1.69 -21.51 -5.43
CA MET A 168 3.09 -21.39 -5.06
C MET A 168 3.60 -22.72 -4.50
N THR A 169 4.88 -23.00 -4.70
CA THR A 169 5.51 -24.29 -4.34
C THR A 169 6.84 -24.04 -3.66
N ASP A 170 7.31 -25.05 -2.93
CA ASP A 170 8.63 -25.04 -2.27
C ASP A 170 9.73 -25.60 -3.17
N PHE A 171 9.44 -25.94 -4.42
CA PHE A 171 10.43 -26.54 -5.34
C PHE A 171 11.57 -25.60 -5.71
N PHE A 172 11.32 -24.31 -5.63
CA PHE A 172 12.32 -23.29 -5.89
C PHE A 172 12.08 -22.10 -4.95
N LEU A 173 13.13 -21.72 -4.25
CA LEU A 173 13.24 -20.49 -3.51
C LEU A 173 14.57 -19.86 -3.90
N GLY A 174 14.51 -18.72 -4.59
CA GLY A 174 15.69 -17.98 -4.97
C GLY A 174 16.36 -17.30 -3.78
N ASP A 175 17.66 -17.07 -3.88
CA ASP A 175 18.39 -16.33 -2.86
C ASP A 175 17.85 -14.90 -2.76
N PRO A 176 17.66 -14.38 -1.54
CA PRO A 176 17.29 -12.99 -1.33
C PRO A 176 18.35 -12.05 -1.90
N ARG A 177 17.92 -11.04 -2.63
CA ARG A 177 18.82 -10.06 -3.23
C ARG A 177 18.30 -8.63 -3.04
N LEU A 178 19.22 -7.71 -2.92
CA LEU A 178 18.89 -6.28 -2.77
C LEU A 178 18.94 -5.60 -4.13
N GLU A 179 17.79 -5.13 -4.61
CA GLU A 179 17.65 -4.43 -5.89
C GLU A 179 16.91 -3.11 -5.69
N ALA A 180 17.49 -2.02 -6.13
CA ALA A 180 16.88 -0.67 -6.08
C ALA A 180 16.21 -0.32 -4.73
N GLY A 181 16.85 -0.67 -3.61
CA GLY A 181 16.33 -0.40 -2.27
C GLY A 181 15.19 -1.33 -1.82
N ARG A 182 15.00 -2.46 -2.50
CA ARG A 182 14.02 -3.51 -2.16
C ARG A 182 14.72 -4.83 -1.92
N LEU A 183 14.23 -5.59 -0.98
CA LEU A 183 14.60 -6.99 -0.84
C LEU A 183 13.70 -7.83 -1.74
N VAL A 184 14.31 -8.55 -2.68
CA VAL A 184 13.62 -9.33 -3.72
C VAL A 184 13.83 -10.82 -3.47
N VAL A 185 12.76 -11.59 -3.53
CA VAL A 185 12.76 -13.05 -3.43
C VAL A 185 11.91 -13.65 -4.55
N ASP A 186 12.43 -14.64 -5.24
CA ASP A 186 11.71 -15.40 -6.26
C ASP A 186 11.29 -16.76 -5.71
N ARG A 187 10.06 -17.17 -5.97
CA ARG A 187 9.50 -18.45 -5.53
C ARG A 187 8.85 -19.17 -6.69
N GLY A 188 9.09 -20.48 -6.79
CA GLY A 188 8.47 -21.32 -7.81
C GLY A 188 6.96 -21.40 -7.65
N ALA A 189 6.25 -21.46 -8.77
CA ALA A 189 4.81 -21.65 -8.80
C ALA A 189 4.40 -22.55 -9.98
N VAL A 190 3.18 -23.08 -9.90
CA VAL A 190 2.65 -23.98 -10.93
C VAL A 190 1.17 -23.72 -11.19
N TRP A 191 0.69 -24.08 -12.38
CA TRP A 191 -0.73 -24.05 -12.69
C TRP A 191 -1.51 -25.09 -11.88
N THR A 192 -2.63 -24.72 -11.29
CA THR A 192 -3.51 -25.63 -10.53
C THR A 192 -4.46 -26.37 -11.45
N THR A 193 -3.98 -27.29 -12.29
CA THR A 193 -4.85 -28.22 -13.03
C THR A 193 -4.75 -29.59 -12.39
N ARG A 194 -5.89 -30.25 -12.13
CA ARG A 194 -5.96 -31.54 -11.44
C ARG A 194 -5.32 -32.72 -12.20
N MET A 195 -4.91 -32.54 -13.45
CA MET A 195 -4.49 -33.62 -14.33
C MET A 195 -3.20 -33.32 -15.09
N LEU A 196 -2.29 -32.55 -14.52
CA LEU A 196 -1.01 -32.32 -15.18
C LEU A 196 -0.01 -33.38 -14.76
N PRO A 197 0.58 -34.12 -15.72
CA PRO A 197 1.73 -34.98 -15.43
C PRO A 197 2.89 -34.14 -14.90
N PRO A 198 3.80 -34.73 -14.10
CA PRO A 198 4.97 -34.00 -13.56
C PRO A 198 5.79 -33.28 -14.63
N ALA A 199 5.90 -33.83 -15.84
CA ALA A 199 6.56 -33.19 -16.97
C ALA A 199 6.00 -31.81 -17.34
N PHE A 200 4.70 -31.60 -17.19
CA PHE A 200 4.08 -30.33 -17.50
C PHE A 200 4.50 -29.18 -16.57
N VAL A 201 4.81 -29.48 -15.32
CA VAL A 201 5.34 -28.50 -14.36
C VAL A 201 6.72 -28.03 -14.77
N ILE A 202 7.49 -28.92 -15.39
CA ILE A 202 8.83 -28.63 -15.91
C ILE A 202 8.74 -27.80 -17.19
N ASP A 203 7.76 -28.11 -18.06
CA ASP A 203 7.60 -27.43 -19.34
C ASP A 203 7.05 -26.02 -19.24
N HIS A 204 6.30 -25.73 -18.16
CA HIS A 204 5.64 -24.43 -17.95
C HIS A 204 5.78 -23.94 -16.50
N PRO A 205 7.00 -23.74 -16.01
CA PRO A 205 7.23 -23.22 -14.68
C PRO A 205 6.74 -21.76 -14.60
N LEU A 206 6.31 -21.39 -13.39
CA LEU A 206 5.95 -20.02 -13.05
C LEU A 206 6.83 -19.53 -11.92
N ILE A 207 7.04 -18.24 -11.85
CA ILE A 207 7.78 -17.57 -10.78
C ILE A 207 6.86 -16.52 -10.14
N VAL A 208 6.79 -16.53 -8.82
CA VAL A 208 6.25 -15.40 -8.05
C VAL A 208 7.43 -14.63 -7.48
N ARG A 209 7.63 -13.42 -7.98
CA ARG A 209 8.65 -12.48 -7.51
C ARG A 209 8.02 -11.52 -6.54
N THR A 210 8.55 -11.44 -5.33
CA THR A 210 8.13 -10.49 -4.31
C THR A 210 9.26 -9.52 -4.02
N ALA A 211 9.00 -8.21 -4.09
CA ALA A 211 9.96 -7.16 -3.82
C ALA A 211 9.42 -6.24 -2.71
N VAL A 212 10.00 -6.33 -1.52
CA VAL A 212 9.58 -5.56 -0.34
C VAL A 212 10.51 -4.37 -0.16
N PRO A 213 10.01 -3.13 -0.09
CA PRO A 213 10.85 -1.96 0.09
C PRO A 213 11.45 -1.94 1.51
N LEU A 214 12.69 -1.48 1.62
CA LEU A 214 13.36 -1.32 2.93
C LEU A 214 12.72 -0.19 3.73
N GLU A 215 12.25 0.85 3.05
CA GLU A 215 11.56 2.01 3.66
C GLU A 215 10.53 2.56 2.69
N GLY A 216 9.34 2.87 3.21
CA GLY A 216 8.26 3.47 2.42
C GLY A 216 7.91 2.70 1.15
N GLY A 217 7.16 3.34 0.27
CA GLY A 217 6.84 2.77 -1.04
C GLY A 217 5.83 1.62 -1.02
N THR A 218 5.79 0.88 -2.11
CA THR A 218 4.87 -0.25 -2.31
C THR A 218 5.62 -1.56 -2.45
N ILE A 219 5.06 -2.64 -1.92
CA ILE A 219 5.49 -4.00 -2.21
C ILE A 219 5.10 -4.29 -3.66
N ARG A 220 6.05 -4.80 -4.44
CA ARG A 220 5.78 -5.28 -5.80
C ARG A 220 5.70 -6.80 -5.78
N VAL A 221 4.64 -7.32 -6.39
CA VAL A 221 4.48 -8.76 -6.59
C VAL A 221 4.24 -9.01 -8.07
N GLU A 222 4.98 -9.93 -8.65
CA GLU A 222 4.86 -10.30 -10.04
C GLU A 222 4.66 -11.81 -10.18
N LEU A 223 3.72 -12.19 -11.01
CA LEU A 223 3.64 -13.55 -11.53
C LEU A 223 4.29 -13.54 -12.91
N LEU A 224 5.33 -14.33 -13.07
CA LEU A 224 6.16 -14.42 -14.28
C LEU A 224 6.04 -15.82 -14.90
N ASP A 225 6.23 -15.91 -16.20
CA ASP A 225 6.42 -17.20 -16.89
C ASP A 225 7.88 -17.67 -16.87
N ALA A 226 8.17 -18.73 -17.61
CA ALA A 226 9.50 -19.33 -17.70
C ALA A 226 10.57 -18.40 -18.29
N ASP A 227 10.17 -17.45 -19.12
CA ASP A 227 11.05 -16.47 -19.76
C ASP A 227 11.10 -15.15 -18.97
N GLU A 228 10.62 -15.17 -17.72
CA GLU A 228 10.46 -14.00 -16.83
C GLU A 228 9.54 -12.91 -17.42
N ALA A 229 8.69 -13.24 -18.39
CA ALA A 229 7.71 -12.31 -18.90
C ALA A 229 6.55 -12.15 -17.90
N PRO A 230 6.14 -10.92 -17.56
CA PRO A 230 5.12 -10.70 -16.55
C PRO A 230 3.73 -11.07 -17.05
N LEU A 231 3.01 -11.87 -16.26
CA LEU A 231 1.61 -12.24 -16.44
C LEU A 231 0.66 -11.39 -15.60
N VAL A 232 1.11 -11.06 -14.40
CA VAL A 232 0.43 -10.17 -13.46
C VAL A 232 1.48 -9.33 -12.76
N THR A 233 1.25 -8.04 -12.67
CA THR A 233 2.03 -7.14 -11.83
C THR A 233 1.10 -6.48 -10.81
N LEU A 234 1.51 -6.43 -9.55
CA LEU A 234 0.75 -5.94 -8.42
C LEU A 234 1.63 -5.04 -7.57
N SER A 235 1.15 -3.85 -7.28
CA SER A 235 1.73 -2.93 -6.29
C SER A 235 0.81 -2.85 -5.09
N ILE A 236 1.32 -3.17 -3.90
CA ILE A 236 0.58 -3.16 -2.64
C ILE A 236 1.20 -2.09 -1.74
N ALA A 237 0.46 -1.06 -1.44
CA ALA A 237 0.78 -0.16 -0.35
C ALA A 237 0.35 -0.81 0.96
N SER A 238 1.27 -0.90 1.90
CA SER A 238 1.02 -1.45 3.23
C SER A 238 1.52 -0.49 4.30
N SER A 239 0.75 -0.32 5.36
CA SER A 239 1.14 0.53 6.48
C SER A 239 0.59 0.00 7.80
N ALA A 240 1.32 0.28 8.89
CA ALA A 240 0.84 -0.04 10.21
C ALA A 240 -0.48 0.68 10.50
N ASN A 241 -1.48 -0.07 10.95
CA ASN A 241 -2.74 0.44 11.43
C ASN A 241 -2.76 0.33 12.97
N ARG A 242 -3.83 0.78 13.58
CA ARG A 242 -4.04 0.65 15.02
C ARG A 242 -4.29 -0.81 15.41
N ARG A 243 -3.97 -1.16 16.66
CA ARG A 243 -4.24 -2.49 17.25
C ARG A 243 -3.52 -3.67 16.59
N GLY A 244 -2.33 -3.44 16.03
CA GLY A 244 -1.55 -4.53 15.45
C GLY A 244 -2.11 -5.09 14.13
N THR A 245 -2.89 -4.28 13.42
CA THR A 245 -3.40 -4.62 12.08
C THR A 245 -2.61 -3.87 10.99
N THR A 246 -2.77 -4.28 9.74
CA THR A 246 -2.13 -3.64 8.59
C THR A 246 -3.20 -3.13 7.62
N SER A 247 -3.11 -1.86 7.26
CA SER A 247 -3.89 -1.27 6.17
C SER A 247 -3.20 -1.56 4.85
N LEU A 248 -3.99 -2.01 3.89
CA LEU A 248 -3.55 -2.32 2.54
C LEU A 248 -4.40 -1.56 1.52
N CYS A 249 -3.75 -1.03 0.50
CA CYS A 249 -4.42 -0.72 -0.76
C CYS A 249 -3.51 -1.19 -1.91
N TRP A 250 -4.11 -1.66 -2.98
CA TRP A 250 -3.36 -2.24 -4.07
C TRP A 250 -3.92 -1.84 -5.41
N ARG A 251 -3.02 -1.85 -6.38
CA ARG A 251 -3.33 -1.68 -7.79
C ARG A 251 -2.46 -2.63 -8.60
N GLY A 252 -3.04 -3.25 -9.58
CA GLY A 252 -2.32 -4.18 -10.43
C GLY A 252 -2.95 -4.28 -11.80
N PHE A 253 -2.29 -5.02 -12.65
CA PHE A 253 -2.77 -5.30 -13.99
C PHE A 253 -2.37 -6.69 -14.45
N ARG A 254 -3.21 -7.27 -15.28
CA ARG A 254 -2.95 -8.51 -15.97
C ARG A 254 -2.44 -8.18 -17.36
N HIS A 255 -1.28 -8.71 -17.70
CA HIS A 255 -0.69 -8.54 -19.02
C HIS A 255 -1.45 -9.33 -20.09
N ASP A 256 -1.50 -8.80 -21.30
CA ASP A 256 -2.25 -9.37 -22.44
C ASP A 256 -1.47 -10.47 -23.17
N THR A 257 -0.59 -11.18 -22.47
CA THR A 257 0.23 -12.22 -23.02
C THR A 257 -0.56 -13.52 -23.12
N ARG A 258 -0.47 -14.23 -24.25
CA ARG A 258 -0.93 -15.61 -24.34
C ARG A 258 0.07 -16.49 -23.60
N VAL A 259 -0.41 -17.19 -22.60
CA VAL A 259 0.43 -18.01 -21.72
C VAL A 259 0.32 -19.46 -22.10
N PRO A 260 1.39 -20.11 -22.61
CA PRO A 260 1.41 -21.54 -22.82
C PRO A 260 1.09 -22.28 -21.52
N GLY A 261 0.32 -23.36 -21.60
CA GLY A 261 -0.03 -24.17 -20.45
C GLY A 261 -1.07 -23.59 -19.49
N ALA A 262 -1.48 -22.35 -19.65
CA ALA A 262 -2.51 -21.75 -18.79
C ALA A 262 -3.86 -22.47 -18.93
N PRO A 263 -4.53 -22.83 -17.80
CA PRO A 263 -5.81 -23.52 -17.85
C PRO A 263 -6.91 -22.60 -18.39
N LEU A 264 -7.95 -23.20 -19.01
CA LEU A 264 -9.08 -22.47 -19.58
C LEU A 264 -9.71 -21.45 -18.59
N ARG A 265 -9.80 -21.82 -17.31
CA ARG A 265 -10.34 -20.93 -16.27
C ARG A 265 -9.52 -19.63 -16.10
N TRP A 266 -8.20 -19.65 -16.39
CA TRP A 266 -7.36 -18.46 -16.40
C TRP A 266 -7.79 -17.50 -17.51
N HIS A 267 -8.00 -18.01 -18.72
CA HIS A 267 -8.44 -17.23 -19.86
C HIS A 267 -9.89 -16.73 -19.70
N LEU A 268 -10.78 -17.58 -19.12
CA LEU A 268 -12.16 -17.18 -18.83
C LEU A 268 -12.25 -16.10 -17.74
N ALA A 269 -11.40 -16.17 -16.71
CA ALA A 269 -11.33 -15.13 -15.68
C ALA A 269 -10.88 -13.79 -16.27
N ARG A 270 -9.93 -13.79 -17.21
CA ARG A 270 -9.51 -12.63 -17.96
C ARG A 270 -10.66 -12.05 -18.80
N ALA A 271 -11.33 -12.86 -19.60
CA ALA A 271 -12.46 -12.44 -20.42
C ALA A 271 -13.61 -11.82 -19.60
N ARG A 272 -13.74 -12.22 -18.33
CA ARG A 272 -14.74 -11.70 -17.39
C ARG A 272 -14.23 -10.55 -16.51
N ALA A 273 -13.07 -9.99 -16.80
CA ALA A 273 -12.40 -8.93 -16.02
C ALA A 273 -12.34 -9.22 -14.49
N ARG A 274 -12.18 -10.49 -14.10
CA ARG A 274 -12.02 -10.86 -12.68
C ARG A 274 -10.60 -10.59 -12.22
N ALA A 275 -10.46 -10.05 -11.01
CA ALA A 275 -9.15 -9.87 -10.38
C ALA A 275 -8.41 -11.23 -10.34
N PRO A 276 -7.13 -11.27 -10.76
CA PRO A 276 -6.37 -12.51 -10.88
C PRO A 276 -5.86 -13.01 -9.53
N PHE A 277 -6.06 -12.27 -8.44
CA PHE A 277 -5.57 -12.62 -7.11
C PHE A 277 -6.60 -12.28 -6.03
N ARG A 278 -6.37 -12.81 -4.83
CA ARG A 278 -7.09 -12.48 -3.61
C ARG A 278 -6.09 -12.20 -2.49
N ILE A 279 -6.46 -11.30 -1.58
CA ILE A 279 -5.79 -11.12 -0.29
C ILE A 279 -6.57 -11.88 0.75
N HIS A 280 -5.88 -12.67 1.57
CA HIS A 280 -6.49 -13.36 2.72
C HIS A 280 -6.62 -12.37 3.89
N PRO A 281 -7.85 -12.07 4.36
CA PRO A 281 -8.07 -11.07 5.40
C PRO A 281 -7.75 -11.58 6.81
N MET A 282 -7.76 -12.89 6.99
CA MET A 282 -7.58 -13.56 8.28
C MET A 282 -6.42 -14.55 8.17
N ILE A 283 -5.41 -14.35 8.99
CA ILE A 283 -4.25 -15.22 9.08
C ILE A 283 -4.09 -15.60 10.54
N ASP A 284 -3.92 -16.91 10.80
CA ASP A 284 -3.53 -17.37 12.10
C ASP A 284 -2.08 -16.96 12.38
N GLY A 285 -1.87 -16.09 13.37
CA GLY A 285 -0.54 -15.61 13.74
C GLY A 285 0.41 -16.74 14.16
N ALA A 286 -0.11 -17.84 14.73
CA ALA A 286 0.72 -19.00 15.10
C ALA A 286 1.18 -19.78 13.83
N ALA A 287 0.28 -19.97 12.86
CA ALA A 287 0.62 -20.59 11.59
C ALA A 287 1.62 -19.71 10.82
N LEU A 288 1.44 -18.39 10.85
CA LEU A 288 2.36 -17.46 10.23
C LEU A 288 3.77 -17.52 10.88
N ALA A 289 3.84 -17.51 12.21
CA ALA A 289 5.12 -17.58 12.93
C ALA A 289 5.91 -18.87 12.59
N ALA A 290 5.23 -19.96 12.31
CA ALA A 290 5.84 -21.22 11.90
C ALA A 290 6.43 -21.19 10.48
N LEU A 291 5.99 -20.24 9.64
CA LEU A 291 6.42 -20.09 8.24
C LEU A 291 7.57 -19.09 8.06
N LEU A 292 7.88 -18.27 9.09
CA LEU A 292 8.93 -17.27 8.99
C LEU A 292 10.31 -17.93 8.96
N VAL A 293 10.99 -17.80 7.83
CA VAL A 293 12.31 -18.36 7.55
C VAL A 293 13.36 -17.28 7.19
N ALA A 294 14.46 -17.65 6.59
CA ALA A 294 15.61 -16.80 6.32
C ALA A 294 15.33 -15.43 5.64
N PRO A 295 14.48 -15.28 4.62
CA PRO A 295 14.29 -14.01 3.92
C PRO A 295 13.89 -12.84 4.82
N SER A 296 13.06 -13.06 5.85
CA SER A 296 12.69 -12.00 6.80
C SER A 296 13.87 -11.50 7.63
N ARG A 297 14.85 -12.38 7.90
CA ARG A 297 16.10 -12.00 8.57
C ARG A 297 16.95 -11.10 7.69
N ASP A 298 16.98 -11.36 6.39
CA ASP A 298 17.70 -10.54 5.42
C ASP A 298 17.10 -9.14 5.32
N LEU A 299 15.78 -9.00 5.40
CA LEU A 299 15.13 -7.69 5.47
C LEU A 299 15.59 -6.90 6.69
N ALA A 300 15.65 -7.52 7.87
CA ALA A 300 16.12 -6.88 9.09
C ALA A 300 17.60 -6.51 8.98
N ALA A 301 18.44 -7.38 8.43
CA ALA A 301 19.86 -7.13 8.21
C ALA A 301 20.09 -5.99 7.20
N ALA A 302 19.35 -5.95 6.10
CA ALA A 302 19.44 -4.91 5.09
C ALA A 302 19.00 -3.53 5.65
N ARG A 303 17.96 -3.50 6.49
CA ARG A 303 17.56 -2.27 7.20
C ARG A 303 18.64 -1.80 8.16
N ALA A 304 19.19 -2.70 8.98
CA ALA A 304 20.25 -2.37 9.93
C ALA A 304 21.51 -1.85 9.23
N ALA A 305 21.93 -2.46 8.12
CA ALA A 305 23.10 -2.04 7.36
C ALA A 305 22.95 -0.63 6.76
N ARG A 306 21.73 -0.26 6.34
CA ARG A 306 21.45 1.09 5.79
C ARG A 306 21.62 2.20 6.84
N PHE A 307 21.34 1.91 8.10
CA PHE A 307 21.43 2.87 9.21
C PHE A 307 22.75 2.75 10.01
N ALA A 308 23.63 1.83 9.63
CA ALA A 308 24.94 1.75 10.25
C ALA A 308 25.73 3.03 9.89
N PRO A 309 26.39 3.70 10.88
CA PRO A 309 27.24 4.82 10.57
C PRO A 309 28.34 4.36 9.61
N VAL A 310 28.55 5.11 8.54
CA VAL A 310 29.70 4.88 7.64
C VAL A 310 30.94 5.00 8.51
N SER A 311 31.63 3.89 8.77
CA SER A 311 32.92 3.96 9.43
C SER A 311 33.84 4.76 8.51
N GLU A 312 34.27 5.94 8.93
CA GLU A 312 35.34 6.65 8.28
C GLU A 312 36.52 5.67 8.19
N ALA A 313 36.79 5.21 6.97
CA ALA A 313 37.96 4.41 6.69
C ALA A 313 39.16 5.31 6.93
N ALA A 314 39.96 4.94 7.92
CA ALA A 314 41.23 5.55 8.27
C ALA A 314 42.26 5.41 7.16
#